data_87fd547ae9aaf5b1ebd780ca999a154d
#
_entry.id   87fd547ae9aaf5b1ebd780ca999a154d
#
_cell.length_a   1.000
_cell.length_b   1.000
_cell.length_c   1.000
_cell.angle_alpha   90.00
_cell.angle_beta   90.00
_cell.angle_gamma   90.00
#
_symmetry.space_group_name_H-M   'P 1'
#
loop_
_entity.id
_entity.type
_entity.pdbx_description
1 polymer ?
#
loop_
_entity_poly.entity_id
_entity_poly.type
_entity_poly.pdbx_seq_one_letter_code
_entity_poly.pdbx_strand_id
1 'polypeptide(L)'
;MPGDAFSAAGLDPYSAMLHTAYAIYGEEAQPRFWREEGSGALCALSGDGLILSGRFSSMEDLVSLWVITGAETLRGKKEDVAPLAQYLQKEPQIRSILSADRIGQLSDIPAVGKIVFPSPAKVFPLLQTVFSLPDRRFPAWYCESSHKVRHKLGCIAAIEEAETVAATAGIYHQNERAALISSVATHPDCRGKGYAAQLCRFLAEKAIAQGRCAFVICREPAAIRVYRRVGFVPWGEEWVLAKK
;
A
#
# COMPACT_ATOMS: atom_id res chain seq x y z
N MET A 1 19.65 -16.44 7.07
CA MET A 1 19.85 -14.98 7.33
C MET A 1 18.50 -14.34 7.66
N PRO A 2 18.38 -13.37 8.61
CA PRO A 2 17.09 -12.71 8.88
C PRO A 2 16.47 -12.06 7.64
N GLY A 3 17.29 -11.61 6.69
CA GLY A 3 16.84 -10.97 5.45
C GLY A 3 16.00 -11.83 4.52
N ASP A 4 16.21 -13.15 4.51
CA ASP A 4 15.50 -14.06 3.60
C ASP A 4 13.99 -14.12 3.89
N ALA A 5 13.58 -13.94 5.15
CA ALA A 5 12.18 -13.96 5.53
C ALA A 5 11.41 -12.73 4.99
N PHE A 6 12.04 -11.55 4.98
CA PHE A 6 11.43 -10.32 4.44
C PHE A 6 11.52 -10.23 2.91
N SER A 7 12.42 -11.01 2.31
CA SER A 7 12.53 -11.16 0.86
C SER A 7 11.56 -12.19 0.31
N ALA A 8 10.91 -13.01 1.17
CA ALA A 8 10.01 -14.08 0.74
C ALA A 8 8.80 -13.50 -0.03
N ALA A 9 8.58 -14.04 -1.21
CA ALA A 9 7.52 -13.61 -2.12
C ALA A 9 6.16 -14.19 -1.72
N GLY A 10 5.51 -13.65 -0.70
CA GLY A 10 4.12 -13.94 -0.38
C GLY A 10 3.15 -13.37 -1.42
N LEU A 11 2.01 -14.04 -1.62
CA LEU A 11 0.95 -13.58 -2.53
C LEU A 11 -0.08 -12.73 -1.77
N ASP A 12 0.36 -11.65 -1.14
CA ASP A 12 -0.50 -10.73 -0.41
C ASP A 12 0.12 -9.33 -0.35
N PRO A 13 -0.67 -8.26 -0.09
CA PRO A 13 -0.15 -6.90 -0.10
C PRO A 13 0.85 -6.61 1.03
N TYR A 14 0.79 -7.33 2.16
CA TYR A 14 1.67 -7.11 3.32
C TYR A 14 3.07 -7.64 3.06
N SER A 15 3.18 -8.83 2.45
CA SER A 15 4.47 -9.35 2.00
C SER A 15 5.14 -8.41 0.98
N ALA A 16 4.36 -7.77 0.09
CA ALA A 16 4.87 -6.75 -0.82
C ALA A 16 5.32 -5.49 -0.07
N MET A 17 4.58 -5.05 0.97
CA MET A 17 4.97 -3.93 1.81
C MET A 17 6.27 -4.21 2.57
N LEU A 18 6.37 -5.38 3.22
CA LEU A 18 7.55 -5.80 3.98
C LEU A 18 8.78 -5.93 3.08
N HIS A 19 8.62 -6.58 1.93
CA HIS A 19 9.70 -6.71 0.94
C HIS A 19 10.22 -5.34 0.48
N THR A 20 9.33 -4.43 0.08
CA THR A 20 9.72 -3.09 -0.38
C THR A 20 10.37 -2.29 0.77
N ALA A 21 9.82 -2.37 1.98
CA ALA A 21 10.41 -1.69 3.14
C ALA A 21 11.81 -2.25 3.44
N TYR A 22 12.00 -3.56 3.39
CA TYR A 22 13.30 -4.19 3.61
C TYR A 22 14.32 -3.81 2.53
N ALA A 23 13.91 -3.74 1.27
CA ALA A 23 14.77 -3.30 0.18
C ALA A 23 15.23 -1.83 0.31
N ILE A 24 14.49 -0.99 1.04
CA ILE A 24 14.85 0.42 1.27
C ILE A 24 15.65 0.60 2.56
N TYR A 25 15.24 -0.06 3.64
CA TYR A 25 15.67 0.22 5.01
C TYR A 25 16.38 -0.95 5.70
N GLY A 26 16.57 -2.09 5.04
CA GLY A 26 17.11 -3.31 5.66
C GLY A 26 18.53 -3.17 6.18
N GLU A 27 19.31 -2.19 5.69
CA GLU A 27 20.68 -1.91 6.11
C GLU A 27 20.77 -0.74 7.12
N GLU A 28 19.64 -0.16 7.57
CA GLU A 28 19.66 0.91 8.55
C GLU A 28 20.14 0.43 9.91
N ALA A 29 20.85 1.30 10.64
CA ALA A 29 21.40 1.01 11.97
C ALA A 29 20.31 0.80 13.04
N GLN A 30 19.11 1.35 12.85
CA GLN A 30 18.00 1.17 13.79
C GLN A 30 17.13 0.01 13.36
N PRO A 31 16.76 -0.92 14.26
CA PRO A 31 15.93 -2.04 13.92
C PRO A 31 14.52 -1.57 13.51
N ARG A 32 14.10 -1.96 12.31
CA ARG A 32 12.76 -1.70 11.76
C ARG A 32 12.02 -2.97 11.43
N PHE A 33 12.67 -4.14 11.60
CA PHE A 33 12.18 -5.42 11.15
C PHE A 33 12.32 -6.44 12.27
N TRP A 34 11.24 -7.14 12.56
CA TRP A 34 11.16 -8.15 13.60
C TRP A 34 10.52 -9.42 13.06
N ARG A 35 11.03 -10.54 13.49
CA ARG A 35 10.48 -11.85 13.24
C ARG A 35 10.25 -12.55 14.58
N GLU A 36 9.03 -13.05 14.79
CA GLU A 36 8.75 -13.90 15.93
C GLU A 36 9.29 -15.32 15.66
N GLU A 37 10.13 -15.83 16.55
CA GLU A 37 10.79 -17.13 16.35
C GLU A 37 9.79 -18.30 16.35
N GLY A 38 8.77 -18.27 17.21
CA GLY A 38 7.79 -19.34 17.35
C GLY A 38 6.89 -19.52 16.13
N SER A 39 6.21 -18.45 15.72
CA SER A 39 5.26 -18.48 14.60
C SER A 39 5.89 -18.18 13.24
N GLY A 40 7.05 -17.51 13.25
CA GLY A 40 7.66 -16.96 12.04
C GLY A 40 6.96 -15.70 11.51
N ALA A 41 6.00 -15.14 12.26
CA ALA A 41 5.31 -13.91 11.89
C ALA A 41 6.29 -12.74 11.79
N LEU A 42 6.02 -11.85 10.85
CA LEU A 42 6.87 -10.72 10.52
C LEU A 42 6.20 -9.40 10.90
N CYS A 43 7.00 -8.47 11.37
CA CYS A 43 6.57 -7.11 11.64
C CYS A 43 7.60 -6.11 11.11
N ALA A 44 7.16 -4.99 10.56
CA ALA A 44 8.04 -3.89 10.18
C ALA A 44 7.47 -2.54 10.59
N LEU A 45 8.34 -1.63 11.02
CA LEU A 45 8.02 -0.22 11.21
C LEU A 45 8.17 0.51 9.87
N SER A 46 7.07 1.03 9.34
CA SER A 46 7.03 1.83 8.12
C SER A 46 6.32 3.16 8.38
N GLY A 47 7.07 4.24 8.30
CA GLY A 47 6.58 5.55 8.72
C GLY A 47 6.22 5.57 10.21
N ASP A 48 4.97 5.89 10.51
CA ASP A 48 4.40 5.93 11.87
C ASP A 48 3.54 4.69 12.21
N GLY A 49 3.64 3.62 11.43
CA GLY A 49 2.84 2.41 11.62
C GLY A 49 3.62 1.12 11.58
N LEU A 50 3.16 0.14 12.35
CA LEU A 50 3.59 -1.26 12.25
C LEU A 50 2.78 -2.00 11.20
N ILE A 51 3.46 -2.78 10.37
CA ILE A 51 2.88 -3.68 9.38
C ILE A 51 3.11 -5.10 9.86
N LEU A 52 2.02 -5.88 9.99
CA LEU A 52 2.08 -7.30 10.33
C LEU A 52 1.88 -8.17 9.09
N SER A 53 2.61 -9.28 9.03
CA SER A 53 2.38 -10.40 8.12
C SER A 53 2.58 -11.69 8.88
N GLY A 54 1.50 -12.44 9.06
CA GLY A 54 1.44 -13.61 9.91
C GLY A 54 0.96 -13.31 11.33
N ARG A 55 0.47 -14.36 11.98
CA ARG A 55 -0.12 -14.29 13.31
C ARG A 55 0.97 -14.45 14.37
N PHE A 56 1.15 -13.43 15.20
CA PHE A 56 1.99 -13.51 16.40
C PHE A 56 1.38 -14.45 17.42
N SER A 57 2.22 -15.26 18.07
CA SER A 57 1.82 -16.18 19.15
C SER A 57 1.73 -15.46 20.50
N SER A 58 2.62 -14.49 20.75
CA SER A 58 2.62 -13.68 21.99
C SER A 58 2.01 -12.31 21.75
N MET A 59 0.83 -12.05 22.31
CA MET A 59 0.20 -10.72 22.25
C MET A 59 0.92 -9.71 23.15
N GLU A 60 1.51 -10.16 24.26
CA GLU A 60 2.28 -9.32 25.18
C GLU A 60 3.55 -8.78 24.50
N ASP A 61 4.28 -9.63 23.77
CA ASP A 61 5.46 -9.23 23.01
C ASP A 61 5.11 -8.26 21.89
N LEU A 62 4.01 -8.52 21.18
CA LEU A 62 3.53 -7.64 20.12
C LEU A 62 3.12 -6.27 20.67
N VAL A 63 2.45 -6.22 21.82
CA VAL A 63 2.11 -4.95 22.50
C VAL A 63 3.38 -4.22 22.94
N SER A 64 4.34 -4.94 23.53
CA SER A 64 5.62 -4.38 23.94
C SER A 64 6.37 -3.78 22.76
N LEU A 65 6.43 -4.50 21.64
CA LEU A 65 7.02 -4.02 20.40
C LEU A 65 6.30 -2.75 19.88
N TRP A 66 4.97 -2.73 19.91
CA TRP A 66 4.20 -1.55 19.50
C TRP A 66 4.48 -0.33 20.39
N VAL A 67 4.61 -0.54 21.69
CA VAL A 67 4.95 0.53 22.65
C VAL A 67 6.38 1.06 22.40
N ILE A 68 7.37 0.18 22.30
CA ILE A 68 8.79 0.52 22.15
C ILE A 68 9.03 1.26 20.82
N THR A 69 8.39 0.84 19.73
CA THR A 69 8.56 1.49 18.43
C THR A 69 7.90 2.86 18.36
N GLY A 70 7.01 3.20 19.28
CA GLY A 70 6.26 4.46 19.25
C GLY A 70 5.28 4.57 18.09
N ALA A 71 5.03 3.49 17.34
CA ALA A 71 4.12 3.50 16.21
C ALA A 71 2.71 3.93 16.62
N GLU A 72 2.08 4.78 15.82
CA GLU A 72 0.72 5.28 16.08
C GLU A 72 -0.35 4.26 15.68
N THR A 73 -0.04 3.44 14.68
CA THR A 73 -0.97 2.42 14.16
C THR A 73 -0.28 1.07 14.01
N LEU A 74 -1.09 0.02 14.04
CA LEU A 74 -0.70 -1.34 13.70
C LEU A 74 -1.72 -1.88 12.71
N ARG A 75 -1.26 -2.46 11.60
CA ARG A 75 -2.13 -2.95 10.53
C ARG A 75 -1.66 -4.28 9.96
N GLY A 76 -2.59 -5.05 9.46
CA GLY A 76 -2.37 -6.34 8.83
C GLY A 76 -3.67 -6.91 8.29
N LYS A 77 -3.61 -8.15 7.83
CA LYS A 77 -4.82 -8.90 7.51
C LYS A 77 -5.68 -9.09 8.76
N LYS A 78 -6.99 -9.20 8.58
CA LYS A 78 -7.94 -9.45 9.66
C LYS A 78 -7.48 -10.60 10.57
N GLU A 79 -7.11 -11.73 9.99
CA GLU A 79 -6.67 -12.92 10.72
C GLU A 79 -5.39 -12.72 11.54
N ASP A 80 -4.52 -11.81 11.12
CA ASP A 80 -3.25 -11.49 11.80
C ASP A 80 -3.48 -10.50 12.95
N VAL A 81 -4.42 -9.55 12.79
CA VAL A 81 -4.66 -8.46 13.74
C VAL A 81 -5.79 -8.76 14.73
N ALA A 82 -6.76 -9.63 14.37
CA ALA A 82 -7.92 -9.91 15.23
C ALA A 82 -7.56 -10.42 16.63
N PRO A 83 -6.53 -11.29 16.83
CA PRO A 83 -6.12 -11.71 18.17
C PRO A 83 -5.68 -10.54 19.05
N LEU A 84 -4.92 -9.58 18.47
CA LEU A 84 -4.49 -8.40 19.21
C LEU A 84 -5.65 -7.44 19.50
N ALA A 85 -6.57 -7.26 18.56
CA ALA A 85 -7.78 -6.45 18.76
C ALA A 85 -8.61 -6.98 19.92
N GLN A 86 -8.79 -8.31 19.99
CA GLN A 86 -9.49 -8.98 21.08
C GLN A 86 -8.73 -8.85 22.41
N TYR A 87 -7.41 -9.06 22.41
CA TYR A 87 -6.57 -8.93 23.60
C TYR A 87 -6.63 -7.53 24.21
N LEU A 88 -6.62 -6.49 23.36
CA LEU A 88 -6.67 -5.08 23.77
C LEU A 88 -8.11 -4.56 23.96
N GLN A 89 -9.13 -5.34 23.63
CA GLN A 89 -10.53 -4.92 23.59
C GLN A 89 -10.74 -3.65 22.74
N LYS A 90 -10.06 -3.56 21.59
CA LYS A 90 -10.11 -2.42 20.68
C LYS A 90 -10.86 -2.75 19.40
N GLU A 91 -11.70 -1.81 18.97
CA GLU A 91 -12.37 -1.87 17.67
C GLU A 91 -11.40 -1.44 16.55
N PRO A 92 -11.19 -2.28 15.53
CA PRO A 92 -10.35 -1.93 14.39
C PRO A 92 -11.07 -1.02 13.40
N GLN A 93 -10.31 -0.19 12.70
CA GLN A 93 -10.77 0.38 11.44
C GLN A 93 -10.63 -0.69 10.36
N ILE A 94 -11.74 -0.99 9.68
CA ILE A 94 -11.77 -2.02 8.63
C ILE A 94 -11.64 -1.35 7.26
N ARG A 95 -10.78 -1.93 6.41
CA ARG A 95 -10.63 -1.55 5.00
C ARG A 95 -10.77 -2.79 4.12
N SER A 96 -11.39 -2.63 2.97
CA SER A 96 -11.50 -3.71 1.98
C SER A 96 -10.18 -3.88 1.22
N ILE A 97 -9.75 -5.13 1.06
CA ILE A 97 -8.69 -5.52 0.15
C ILE A 97 -9.33 -6.13 -1.09
N LEU A 98 -9.01 -5.59 -2.27
CA LEU A 98 -9.44 -6.14 -3.54
C LEU A 98 -8.22 -6.52 -4.36
N SER A 99 -8.38 -7.50 -5.25
CA SER A 99 -7.29 -8.02 -6.10
C SER A 99 -7.73 -8.24 -7.55
N ALA A 100 -6.73 -8.24 -8.44
CA ALA A 100 -6.85 -8.69 -9.81
C ALA A 100 -5.56 -9.46 -10.19
N ASP A 101 -5.70 -10.68 -10.70
CA ASP A 101 -4.59 -11.60 -11.01
C ASP A 101 -4.49 -12.00 -12.48
N ARG A 102 -5.48 -11.63 -13.31
CA ARG A 102 -5.55 -11.98 -14.74
C ARG A 102 -5.99 -10.79 -15.57
N ILE A 103 -5.38 -10.59 -16.74
CA ILE A 103 -5.76 -9.52 -17.67
C ILE A 103 -7.23 -9.68 -18.12
N GLY A 104 -7.69 -10.90 -18.38
CA GLY A 104 -9.08 -11.17 -18.76
C GLY A 104 -10.12 -10.88 -17.66
N GLN A 105 -9.71 -10.63 -16.42
CA GLN A 105 -10.56 -10.16 -15.33
C GLN A 105 -10.80 -8.65 -15.42
N LEU A 106 -9.86 -7.90 -16.02
CA LEU A 106 -9.94 -6.45 -16.09
C LEU A 106 -10.96 -6.03 -17.15
N SER A 107 -11.86 -5.15 -16.75
CA SER A 107 -12.86 -4.57 -17.65
C SER A 107 -12.20 -3.66 -18.67
N ASP A 108 -12.85 -3.51 -19.82
CA ASP A 108 -12.42 -2.49 -20.78
C ASP A 108 -12.79 -1.09 -20.29
N ILE A 109 -11.76 -0.29 -19.98
CA ILE A 109 -11.87 1.10 -19.50
C ILE A 109 -11.38 2.02 -20.61
N PRO A 110 -12.20 2.95 -21.09
CA PRO A 110 -11.77 3.89 -22.11
C PRO A 110 -10.55 4.69 -21.69
N ALA A 111 -9.65 4.94 -22.63
CA ALA A 111 -8.57 5.88 -22.45
C ALA A 111 -9.14 7.31 -22.52
N VAL A 112 -9.20 7.98 -21.38
CA VAL A 112 -9.77 9.34 -21.23
C VAL A 112 -8.70 10.42 -21.02
N GLY A 113 -7.42 10.04 -20.90
CA GLY A 113 -6.30 10.96 -20.78
C GLY A 113 -4.97 10.26 -21.10
N LYS A 114 -3.96 11.07 -21.43
CA LYS A 114 -2.60 10.57 -21.64
C LYS A 114 -1.96 10.23 -20.29
N ILE A 115 -1.51 8.99 -20.14
CA ILE A 115 -0.76 8.58 -18.95
C ILE A 115 0.70 9.05 -19.08
N VAL A 116 1.17 9.71 -18.04
CA VAL A 116 2.55 10.19 -17.87
C VAL A 116 3.16 9.63 -16.59
N PHE A 117 4.49 9.70 -16.47
CA PHE A 117 5.25 9.24 -15.30
C PHE A 117 6.01 10.42 -14.68
N PRO A 118 5.32 11.28 -13.92
CA PRO A 118 5.92 12.47 -13.34
C PRO A 118 6.90 12.15 -12.21
N SER A 119 7.75 13.11 -11.88
CA SER A 119 8.53 13.03 -10.64
C SER A 119 7.62 13.01 -9.41
N PRO A 120 8.04 12.38 -8.29
CA PRO A 120 7.26 12.41 -7.05
C PRO A 120 6.90 13.83 -6.60
N ALA A 121 7.82 14.80 -6.74
CA ALA A 121 7.57 16.19 -6.37
C ALA A 121 6.36 16.81 -7.09
N LYS A 122 6.14 16.46 -8.36
CA LYS A 122 5.01 16.98 -9.16
C LYS A 122 3.66 16.42 -8.70
N VAL A 123 3.67 15.23 -8.07
CA VAL A 123 2.46 14.53 -7.63
C VAL A 123 2.01 14.93 -6.22
N PHE A 124 2.95 15.30 -5.35
CA PHE A 124 2.67 15.55 -3.94
C PHE A 124 1.59 16.61 -3.67
N PRO A 125 1.54 17.76 -4.39
CA PRO A 125 0.47 18.75 -4.18
C PRO A 125 -0.94 18.17 -4.34
N LEU A 126 -1.14 17.28 -5.32
CA LEU A 126 -2.43 16.61 -5.48
C LEU A 126 -2.74 15.68 -4.28
N LEU A 127 -1.73 14.93 -3.80
CA LEU A 127 -1.90 14.07 -2.62
C LEU A 127 -2.20 14.88 -1.37
N GLN A 128 -1.57 16.05 -1.20
CA GLN A 128 -1.90 17.00 -0.11
C GLN A 128 -3.36 17.43 -0.17
N THR A 129 -3.82 17.85 -1.34
CA THR A 129 -5.21 18.31 -1.54
C THR A 129 -6.22 17.20 -1.24
N VAL A 130 -5.97 15.99 -1.73
CA VAL A 130 -6.94 14.88 -1.64
C VAL A 130 -6.93 14.18 -0.28
N PHE A 131 -5.75 14.03 0.34
CA PHE A 131 -5.58 13.29 1.59
C PHE A 131 -5.28 14.18 2.79
N SER A 132 -5.33 15.51 2.62
CA SER A 132 -5.03 16.50 3.67
C SER A 132 -3.67 16.25 4.34
N LEU A 133 -2.65 15.93 3.54
CA LEU A 133 -1.33 15.64 4.05
C LEU A 133 -0.61 16.92 4.49
N PRO A 134 -0.02 16.98 5.69
CA PRO A 134 0.73 18.16 6.12
C PRO A 134 2.07 18.27 5.38
N ASP A 135 2.56 19.49 5.17
CA ASP A 135 3.83 19.80 4.46
C ASP A 135 5.02 19.01 5.03
N ARG A 136 5.06 18.80 6.33
CA ARG A 136 6.11 18.03 7.02
C ARG A 136 6.26 16.58 6.52
N ARG A 137 5.24 16.05 5.82
CA ARG A 137 5.29 14.70 5.22
C ARG A 137 6.08 14.69 3.91
N PHE A 138 6.24 15.83 3.24
CA PHE A 138 6.86 15.88 1.92
C PHE A 138 8.28 15.32 1.89
N PRO A 139 9.24 15.72 2.76
CA PRO A 139 10.61 15.25 2.64
C PRO A 139 10.75 13.73 2.72
N ALA A 140 10.11 13.11 3.73
CA ALA A 140 10.17 11.65 3.90
C ALA A 140 9.48 10.91 2.74
N TRP A 141 8.27 11.35 2.36
CA TRP A 141 7.54 10.76 1.24
C TRP A 141 8.29 10.92 -0.08
N TYR A 142 8.88 12.09 -0.33
CA TYR A 142 9.66 12.37 -1.54
C TYR A 142 10.90 11.48 -1.64
N CYS A 143 11.68 11.38 -0.57
CA CYS A 143 12.88 10.54 -0.52
C CYS A 143 12.52 9.07 -0.78
N GLU A 144 11.53 8.53 -0.09
CA GLU A 144 11.07 7.15 -0.23
C GLU A 144 10.52 6.87 -1.64
N SER A 145 9.63 7.74 -2.14
CA SER A 145 9.04 7.58 -3.48
C SER A 145 10.07 7.70 -4.59
N SER A 146 11.03 8.63 -4.45
CA SER A 146 12.13 8.81 -5.41
C SER A 146 13.07 7.60 -5.42
N HIS A 147 13.35 7.03 -4.25
CA HIS A 147 14.13 5.79 -4.14
C HIS A 147 13.40 4.64 -4.84
N LYS A 148 12.12 4.42 -4.53
CA LYS A 148 11.30 3.37 -5.16
C LYS A 148 11.29 3.47 -6.69
N VAL A 149 11.09 4.67 -7.23
CA VAL A 149 11.07 4.88 -8.69
C VAL A 149 12.44 4.62 -9.30
N ARG A 150 13.52 5.15 -8.73
CA ARG A 150 14.88 4.98 -9.24
C ARG A 150 15.35 3.52 -9.23
N HIS A 151 15.03 2.79 -8.18
CA HIS A 151 15.42 1.39 -8.01
C HIS A 151 14.39 0.39 -8.57
N LYS A 152 13.38 0.87 -9.31
CA LYS A 152 12.32 0.03 -9.92
C LYS A 152 11.51 -0.80 -8.91
N LEU A 153 11.49 -0.37 -7.64
CA LEU A 153 10.68 -0.95 -6.57
C LEU A 153 9.22 -0.49 -6.65
N GLY A 154 8.91 0.43 -7.55
CA GLY A 154 7.57 0.96 -7.77
C GLY A 154 7.54 1.91 -8.97
N CYS A 155 6.36 2.43 -9.26
CA CYS A 155 6.17 3.46 -10.28
C CYS A 155 4.98 4.36 -9.92
N ILE A 156 5.04 5.62 -10.38
CA ILE A 156 3.97 6.59 -10.24
C ILE A 156 3.46 6.94 -11.63
N ALA A 157 2.17 6.79 -11.85
CA ALA A 157 1.48 7.18 -13.08
C ALA A 157 0.51 8.33 -12.79
N ALA A 158 0.33 9.21 -13.75
CA ALA A 158 -0.58 10.34 -13.62
C ALA A 158 -1.25 10.66 -14.96
N ILE A 159 -2.34 11.43 -14.88
CA ILE A 159 -2.96 12.13 -16.01
C ILE A 159 -2.87 13.62 -15.67
N GLU A 160 -2.43 14.42 -16.64
CA GLU A 160 -2.28 15.86 -16.51
C GLU A 160 -3.33 16.59 -17.35
N GLU A 161 -3.86 17.68 -16.81
CA GLU A 161 -4.67 18.69 -17.51
C GLU A 161 -4.00 20.05 -17.32
N ALA A 162 -3.81 20.81 -18.40
CA ALA A 162 -3.18 22.13 -18.36
C ALA A 162 -1.88 22.15 -17.51
N GLU A 163 -0.99 21.17 -17.73
CA GLU A 163 0.32 21.00 -17.06
C GLU A 163 0.25 20.68 -15.56
N THR A 164 -0.95 20.52 -15.00
CA THR A 164 -1.16 20.13 -13.60
C THR A 164 -1.57 18.66 -13.50
N VAL A 165 -1.20 18.00 -12.39
CA VAL A 165 -1.59 16.62 -12.15
C VAL A 165 -3.06 16.57 -11.76
N ALA A 166 -3.92 16.14 -12.69
CA ALA A 166 -5.37 15.98 -12.48
C ALA A 166 -5.71 14.69 -11.72
N ALA A 167 -4.97 13.62 -11.97
CA ALA A 167 -5.11 12.35 -11.25
C ALA A 167 -3.78 11.60 -11.17
N THR A 168 -3.62 10.80 -10.13
CA THR A 168 -2.44 9.94 -9.92
C THR A 168 -2.83 8.61 -9.30
N ALA A 169 -2.01 7.61 -9.53
CA ALA A 169 -1.95 6.34 -8.84
C ALA A 169 -0.53 5.77 -8.96
N GLY A 170 -0.12 4.88 -8.05
CA GLY A 170 1.20 4.28 -8.17
C GLY A 170 1.26 2.88 -7.58
N ILE A 171 2.17 2.06 -8.09
CA ILE A 171 2.63 0.86 -7.40
C ILE A 171 3.72 1.32 -6.43
N TYR A 172 3.42 1.30 -5.14
CA TYR A 172 4.35 1.76 -4.09
C TYR A 172 5.00 0.61 -3.32
N HIS A 173 4.43 -0.58 -3.43
CA HIS A 173 4.97 -1.78 -2.80
C HIS A 173 4.80 -2.96 -3.75
N GLN A 174 5.86 -3.73 -3.92
CA GLN A 174 5.81 -4.93 -4.75
C GLN A 174 6.88 -5.93 -4.34
N ASN A 175 6.62 -7.20 -4.62
CA ASN A 175 7.56 -8.29 -4.63
C ASN A 175 7.41 -9.08 -5.95
N GLU A 176 7.91 -10.29 -6.03
CA GLU A 176 7.81 -11.13 -7.23
C GLU A 176 6.38 -11.56 -7.56
N ARG A 177 5.46 -11.62 -6.58
CA ARG A 177 4.11 -12.19 -6.71
C ARG A 177 2.97 -11.20 -6.48
N ALA A 178 3.24 -10.07 -5.83
CA ALA A 178 2.22 -9.10 -5.45
C ALA A 178 2.67 -7.67 -5.76
N ALA A 179 1.73 -6.81 -6.14
CA ALA A 179 1.92 -5.37 -6.31
C ALA A 179 0.75 -4.62 -5.69
N LEU A 180 1.03 -3.66 -4.80
CA LEU A 180 0.03 -2.82 -4.17
C LEU A 180 -0.06 -1.47 -4.87
N ILE A 181 -1.21 -1.22 -5.48
CA ILE A 181 -1.57 0.08 -6.06
C ILE A 181 -2.14 0.95 -4.93
N SER A 182 -1.57 2.12 -4.74
CA SER A 182 -1.98 3.06 -3.71
C SER A 182 -1.85 4.51 -4.16
N SER A 183 -2.15 5.45 -3.27
CA SER A 183 -2.15 6.90 -3.57
C SER A 183 -3.02 7.25 -4.78
N VAL A 184 -4.14 6.54 -4.94
CA VAL A 184 -5.11 6.81 -6.02
C VAL A 184 -5.86 8.09 -5.67
N ALA A 185 -5.55 9.16 -6.37
CA ALA A 185 -6.10 10.49 -6.12
C ALA A 185 -6.56 11.14 -7.42
N THR A 186 -7.68 11.85 -7.36
CA THR A 186 -8.18 12.70 -8.46
C THR A 186 -8.56 14.06 -7.89
N HIS A 187 -8.05 15.13 -8.50
CA HIS A 187 -8.39 16.48 -8.11
C HIS A 187 -9.92 16.64 -8.08
N PRO A 188 -10.49 17.33 -7.07
CA PRO A 188 -11.95 17.48 -6.95
C PRO A 188 -12.62 17.90 -8.25
N ASP A 189 -12.10 18.89 -8.95
CA ASP A 189 -12.66 19.45 -10.19
C ASP A 189 -12.51 18.52 -11.41
N CYS A 190 -11.68 17.47 -11.29
CA CYS A 190 -11.44 16.49 -12.34
C CYS A 190 -12.13 15.14 -12.09
N ARG A 191 -12.94 15.05 -11.02
CA ARG A 191 -13.68 13.83 -10.70
C ARG A 191 -14.77 13.55 -11.73
N GLY A 192 -15.19 12.28 -11.81
CA GLY A 192 -16.23 11.83 -12.76
C GLY A 192 -15.72 11.58 -14.19
N LYS A 193 -14.52 12.03 -14.57
CA LYS A 193 -13.93 11.87 -15.90
C LYS A 193 -13.34 10.47 -16.18
N GLY A 194 -13.29 9.57 -15.20
CA GLY A 194 -12.78 8.20 -15.38
C GLY A 194 -11.27 8.02 -15.16
N TYR A 195 -10.53 9.06 -14.81
CA TYR A 195 -9.06 9.04 -14.67
C TYR A 195 -8.55 7.99 -13.68
N ALA A 196 -9.17 7.89 -12.49
CA ALA A 196 -8.78 6.90 -11.49
C ALA A 196 -8.96 5.46 -12.02
N ALA A 197 -10.05 5.18 -12.75
CA ALA A 197 -10.29 3.86 -13.34
C ALA A 197 -9.23 3.52 -14.40
N GLN A 198 -8.92 4.47 -15.29
CA GLN A 198 -7.88 4.29 -16.32
C GLN A 198 -6.50 4.02 -15.70
N LEU A 199 -6.09 4.80 -14.68
CA LEU A 199 -4.82 4.63 -14.01
C LEU A 199 -4.74 3.29 -13.27
N CYS A 200 -5.79 2.91 -12.54
CA CYS A 200 -5.83 1.63 -11.83
C CYS A 200 -5.79 0.45 -12.79
N ARG A 201 -6.53 0.50 -13.92
CA ARG A 201 -6.47 -0.51 -14.96
C ARG A 201 -5.05 -0.65 -15.52
N PHE A 202 -4.44 0.46 -15.93
CA PHE A 202 -3.09 0.48 -16.48
C PHE A 202 -2.06 -0.14 -15.53
N LEU A 203 -2.11 0.24 -14.23
CA LEU A 203 -1.19 -0.30 -13.23
C LEU A 203 -1.45 -1.77 -12.91
N ALA A 204 -2.72 -2.21 -12.91
CA ALA A 204 -3.07 -3.61 -12.75
C ALA A 204 -2.56 -4.45 -13.93
N GLU A 205 -2.77 -4.01 -15.18
CA GLU A 205 -2.23 -4.67 -16.37
C GLU A 205 -0.70 -4.78 -16.31
N LYS A 206 -0.02 -3.69 -15.90
CA LYS A 206 1.44 -3.68 -15.73
C LYS A 206 1.91 -4.69 -14.69
N ALA A 207 1.22 -4.82 -13.55
CA ALA A 207 1.53 -5.78 -12.50
C ALA A 207 1.32 -7.22 -12.99
N ILE A 208 0.16 -7.49 -13.59
CA ILE A 208 -0.24 -8.82 -14.07
C ILE A 208 0.68 -9.28 -15.21
N ALA A 209 1.05 -8.40 -16.14
CA ALA A 209 2.00 -8.70 -17.20
C ALA A 209 3.40 -9.08 -16.67
N GLN A 210 3.72 -8.73 -15.42
CA GLN A 210 4.94 -9.13 -14.72
C GLN A 210 4.75 -10.35 -13.81
N GLY A 211 3.62 -11.07 -13.92
CA GLY A 211 3.31 -12.23 -13.11
C GLY A 211 2.86 -11.93 -11.68
N ARG A 212 2.47 -10.68 -11.37
CA ARG A 212 2.04 -10.26 -10.04
C ARG A 212 0.54 -10.14 -9.93
N CYS A 213 -0.01 -10.49 -8.78
CA CYS A 213 -1.37 -10.10 -8.42
C CYS A 213 -1.39 -8.61 -8.03
N ALA A 214 -2.27 -7.84 -8.63
CA ALA A 214 -2.49 -6.44 -8.28
C ALA A 214 -3.47 -6.32 -7.11
N PHE A 215 -3.11 -5.55 -6.09
CA PHE A 215 -3.95 -5.27 -4.93
C PHE A 215 -4.25 -3.79 -4.80
N VAL A 216 -5.43 -3.50 -4.23
CA VAL A 216 -5.81 -2.19 -3.71
C VAL A 216 -6.41 -2.35 -2.32
N ILE A 217 -6.15 -1.40 -1.41
CA ILE A 217 -6.72 -1.36 -0.07
C ILE A 217 -7.44 -0.04 0.11
N CYS A 218 -8.71 -0.08 0.46
CA CYS A 218 -9.51 1.14 0.64
C CYS A 218 -10.68 0.95 1.60
N ARG A 219 -11.16 2.07 2.15
CA ARG A 219 -12.34 2.13 3.00
C ARG A 219 -13.53 2.80 2.28
N GLU A 220 -13.23 3.78 1.43
CA GLU A 220 -14.24 4.64 0.84
C GLU A 220 -15.12 3.89 -0.20
N PRO A 221 -16.44 3.84 -0.03
CA PRO A 221 -17.34 3.13 -0.95
C PRO A 221 -17.22 3.60 -2.40
N ALA A 222 -16.93 4.89 -2.62
CA ALA A 222 -16.73 5.44 -3.96
C ALA A 222 -15.49 4.83 -4.64
N ALA A 223 -14.39 4.67 -3.91
CA ALA A 223 -13.18 4.03 -4.43
C ALA A 223 -13.40 2.54 -4.70
N ILE A 224 -14.10 1.83 -3.81
CA ILE A 224 -14.46 0.41 -4.01
C ILE A 224 -15.25 0.24 -5.31
N ARG A 225 -16.21 1.13 -5.60
CA ARG A 225 -16.97 1.08 -6.88
C ARG A 225 -16.07 1.26 -8.09
N VAL A 226 -15.08 2.18 -8.03
CA VAL A 226 -14.11 2.37 -9.12
C VAL A 226 -13.31 1.08 -9.33
N TYR A 227 -12.76 0.49 -8.28
CA TYR A 227 -11.95 -0.72 -8.39
C TYR A 227 -12.74 -1.91 -8.92
N ARG A 228 -13.97 -2.11 -8.44
CA ARG A 228 -14.87 -3.16 -8.96
C ARG A 228 -15.18 -2.94 -10.45
N ARG A 229 -15.41 -1.69 -10.87
CA ARG A 229 -15.62 -1.36 -12.29
C ARG A 229 -14.39 -1.69 -13.14
N VAL A 230 -13.18 -1.56 -12.60
CA VAL A 230 -11.93 -1.94 -13.28
C VAL A 230 -11.78 -3.46 -13.38
N GLY A 231 -12.46 -4.23 -12.52
CA GLY A 231 -12.41 -5.68 -12.50
C GLY A 231 -11.77 -6.26 -11.24
N PHE A 232 -11.40 -5.43 -10.26
CA PHE A 232 -10.93 -5.95 -8.98
C PHE A 232 -12.07 -6.64 -8.22
N VAL A 233 -11.77 -7.78 -7.63
CA VAL A 233 -12.70 -8.57 -6.82
C VAL A 233 -12.31 -8.54 -5.34
N PRO A 234 -13.25 -8.74 -4.40
CA PRO A 234 -12.94 -8.84 -2.98
C PRO A 234 -11.91 -9.94 -2.73
N TRP A 235 -10.90 -9.64 -1.92
CA TRP A 235 -9.85 -10.59 -1.52
C TRP A 235 -9.83 -10.82 0.00
N GLY A 236 -10.06 -9.78 0.81
CA GLY A 236 -10.05 -9.85 2.26
C GLY A 236 -10.26 -8.50 2.92
N GLU A 237 -9.90 -8.42 4.18
CA GLU A 237 -9.98 -7.21 5.00
C GLU A 237 -8.63 -6.85 5.60
N GLU A 238 -8.29 -5.56 5.56
CA GLU A 238 -7.26 -4.96 6.41
C GLU A 238 -7.91 -4.48 7.71
N TRP A 239 -7.31 -4.84 8.82
CA TRP A 239 -7.64 -4.28 10.12
C TRP A 239 -6.53 -3.35 10.58
N VAL A 240 -6.91 -2.15 11.02
CA VAL A 240 -6.00 -1.13 11.53
C VAL A 240 -6.38 -0.79 12.95
N LEU A 241 -5.47 -0.99 13.88
CA LEU A 241 -5.59 -0.54 15.26
C LEU A 241 -4.83 0.77 15.43
N ALA A 242 -5.43 1.73 16.13
CA ALA A 242 -4.77 2.97 16.54
C ALA A 242 -4.36 2.89 18.02
N LYS A 243 -3.27 3.60 18.37
CA LYS A 243 -2.75 3.61 19.75
C LYS A 243 -3.70 4.29 20.72
N LYS A 244 -4.50 5.28 20.25
CA LYS A 244 -5.51 6.03 21.03
C LYS A 244 -6.91 5.51 20.75
#